data_d4e57835a8335eb57020b03dcb25423f
#
_entry.id   d4e57835a8335eb57020b03dcb25423f
#
_cell.length_a   1.000
_cell.length_b   1.000
_cell.length_c   1.000
_cell.angle_alpha   90.00
_cell.angle_beta   90.00
_cell.angle_gamma   90.00
#
_symmetry.space_group_name_H-M   'P 1'
#
loop_
_entity.id
_entity.type
_entity.pdbx_description
1 polymer ?
#
loop_
_entity_poly.entity_id
_entity_poly.type
_entity_poly.pdbx_seq_one_letter_code
_entity_poly.pdbx_strand_id
1 'polypeptide(L)'
;MTESNYLFDKIFKSKETSSNIFLINENKETSYLEFHEIVNQISNYLIDINLLPGDRVAIQAEKNVIQLATYVATIKAGGVYLPLNTGYTLSELEYFFNDAKPKVIIVDDKIQNEIKNLVSYSSVSILSLNLDDTGSLIEQIKNYPKKFQSIKRNENDLAAILYT
;
A
#
# COMPACT_ATOMS: atom_id res chain seq x y z
N MET A 1 19.81 -6.65 -18.80
CA MET A 1 18.89 -5.51 -18.69
C MET A 1 18.32 -5.59 -17.30
N THR A 2 18.54 -4.58 -16.45
CA THR A 2 17.96 -4.54 -15.11
C THR A 2 16.45 -4.50 -15.25
N GLU A 3 15.76 -5.41 -14.57
CA GLU A 3 14.30 -5.39 -14.51
C GLU A 3 13.86 -4.03 -13.97
N SER A 4 12.96 -3.36 -14.67
CA SER A 4 12.56 -1.96 -14.43
C SER A 4 11.09 -1.92 -14.07
N ASN A 5 10.74 -1.17 -13.04
CA ASN A 5 9.37 -0.78 -12.75
C ASN A 5 9.18 0.65 -13.28
N TYR A 6 8.51 0.77 -14.41
CA TYR A 6 8.46 2.03 -15.15
C TYR A 6 8.04 3.23 -14.28
N LEU A 7 6.91 3.14 -13.56
CA LEU A 7 6.39 4.24 -12.77
C LEU A 7 7.27 4.53 -11.55
N PHE A 8 7.67 3.48 -10.81
CA PHE A 8 8.52 3.63 -9.63
C PHE A 8 9.88 4.25 -10.01
N ASP A 9 10.51 3.75 -11.07
CA ASP A 9 11.82 4.21 -11.51
C ASP A 9 11.79 5.68 -11.95
N LYS A 10 10.70 6.12 -12.58
CA LYS A 10 10.54 7.50 -13.03
C LYS A 10 10.35 8.51 -11.90
N ILE A 11 9.61 8.13 -10.85
CA ILE A 11 9.19 9.08 -9.82
C ILE A 11 10.05 8.99 -8.55
N PHE A 12 10.37 7.76 -8.11
CA PHE A 12 10.87 7.55 -6.75
C PHE A 12 12.33 7.09 -6.68
N LYS A 13 12.81 6.29 -7.64
CA LYS A 13 14.10 5.60 -7.56
C LYS A 13 15.31 6.51 -7.32
N SER A 14 15.33 7.68 -7.93
CA SER A 14 16.48 8.59 -7.84
C SER A 14 16.70 9.17 -6.44
N LYS A 15 15.73 9.03 -5.53
CA LYS A 15 15.76 9.59 -4.17
C LYS A 15 15.80 8.53 -3.07
N GLU A 16 15.77 7.24 -3.39
CA GLU A 16 15.67 6.16 -2.40
C GLU A 16 16.70 6.21 -1.27
N THR A 17 17.89 6.73 -1.53
CA THR A 17 18.99 6.81 -0.55
C THR A 17 19.27 8.21 -0.05
N SER A 18 18.41 9.17 -0.37
CA SER A 18 18.62 10.57 0.02
C SER A 18 18.22 10.81 1.47
N SER A 19 19.10 11.46 2.23
CA SER A 19 18.83 11.92 3.59
C SER A 19 18.05 13.25 3.66
N ASN A 20 17.73 13.85 2.49
CA ASN A 20 16.92 15.06 2.46
C ASN A 20 15.50 14.78 2.99
N ILE A 21 14.91 15.77 3.64
CA ILE A 21 13.52 15.68 4.13
C ILE A 21 12.57 15.53 2.93
N PHE A 22 11.69 14.56 3.03
CA PHE A 22 10.64 14.27 2.05
C PHE A 22 9.27 14.72 2.54
N LEU A 23 8.94 14.40 3.79
CA LEU A 23 7.63 14.69 4.38
C LEU A 23 7.81 15.40 5.72
N ILE A 24 6.91 16.34 5.97
CA ILE A 24 6.75 16.99 7.26
C ILE A 24 5.29 16.78 7.66
N ASN A 25 5.07 16.07 8.77
CA ASN A 25 3.76 15.85 9.35
C ASN A 25 3.78 16.39 10.79
N GLU A 26 3.05 17.47 11.01
CA GLU A 26 3.11 18.22 12.27
C GLU A 26 4.56 18.58 12.65
N ASN A 27 5.12 17.92 13.67
CA ASN A 27 6.48 18.13 14.16
C ASN A 27 7.43 16.98 13.80
N LYS A 28 6.98 16.00 12.99
CA LYS A 28 7.80 14.87 12.57
C LYS A 28 8.27 15.03 11.14
N GLU A 29 9.57 15.09 10.96
CA GLU A 29 10.20 15.03 9.65
C GLU A 29 10.53 13.59 9.28
N THR A 30 10.37 13.26 8.00
CA THR A 30 10.72 11.94 7.45
C THR A 30 11.57 12.17 6.20
N SER A 31 12.77 11.65 6.17
CA SER A 31 13.67 11.71 5.01
C SER A 31 13.18 10.76 3.89
N TYR A 32 13.69 10.96 2.67
CA TYR A 32 13.46 10.01 1.59
C TYR A 32 13.94 8.60 1.96
N LEU A 33 15.11 8.48 2.57
CA LEU A 33 15.67 7.19 3.00
C LEU A 33 14.72 6.47 3.97
N GLU A 34 14.31 7.13 5.06
CA GLU A 34 13.38 6.54 6.04
C GLU A 34 12.04 6.15 5.41
N PHE A 35 11.49 7.01 4.55
CA PHE A 35 10.28 6.71 3.81
C PHE A 35 10.44 5.45 2.93
N HIS A 36 11.55 5.36 2.19
CA HIS A 36 11.81 4.20 1.33
C HIS A 36 12.14 2.92 2.11
N GLU A 37 12.67 3.00 3.32
CA GLU A 37 12.80 1.85 4.22
C GLU A 37 11.42 1.27 4.56
N ILE A 38 10.44 2.12 4.90
CA ILE A 38 9.05 1.70 5.14
C ILE A 38 8.43 1.11 3.87
N VAL A 39 8.60 1.78 2.72
CA VAL A 39 8.15 1.27 1.41
C VAL A 39 8.70 -0.14 1.16
N ASN A 40 9.98 -0.37 1.43
CA ASN A 40 10.62 -1.66 1.20
C ASN A 40 10.09 -2.76 2.14
N GLN A 41 9.84 -2.43 3.41
CA GLN A 41 9.24 -3.37 4.37
C GLN A 41 7.83 -3.78 3.94
N ILE A 42 6.98 -2.82 3.53
CA ILE A 42 5.64 -3.11 3.00
C ILE A 42 5.74 -3.93 1.71
N SER A 43 6.65 -3.59 0.79
CA SER A 43 6.82 -4.33 -0.47
C SER A 43 7.21 -5.79 -0.22
N ASN A 44 8.14 -6.05 0.72
CA ASN A 44 8.52 -7.42 1.10
C ASN A 44 7.33 -8.19 1.69
N TYR A 45 6.56 -7.56 2.58
CA TYR A 45 5.34 -8.17 3.13
C TYR A 45 4.33 -8.52 2.03
N LEU A 46 4.08 -7.62 1.08
CA LEU A 46 3.15 -7.86 -0.02
C LEU A 46 3.55 -9.08 -0.87
N ILE A 47 4.83 -9.24 -1.16
CA ILE A 47 5.33 -10.41 -1.90
C ILE A 47 5.23 -11.69 -1.05
N ASP A 48 5.51 -11.62 0.24
CA ASP A 48 5.43 -12.78 1.15
C ASP A 48 4.01 -13.36 1.24
N ILE A 49 2.99 -12.51 1.17
CA ILE A 49 1.58 -12.93 1.09
C ILE A 49 1.12 -13.26 -0.34
N ASN A 50 2.05 -13.46 -1.26
CA ASN A 50 1.81 -13.81 -2.67
C ASN A 50 0.99 -12.76 -3.44
N LEU A 51 1.32 -11.47 -3.28
CA LEU A 51 0.83 -10.44 -4.19
C LEU A 51 1.48 -10.66 -5.56
N LEU A 52 0.67 -10.82 -6.59
CA LEU A 52 1.13 -10.96 -7.97
C LEU A 52 1.03 -9.62 -8.73
N PRO A 53 1.82 -9.42 -9.79
CA PRO A 53 1.70 -8.24 -10.65
C PRO A 53 0.26 -8.06 -11.15
N GLY A 54 -0.30 -6.86 -10.90
CA GLY A 54 -1.69 -6.53 -11.24
C GLY A 54 -2.71 -6.83 -10.15
N ASP A 55 -2.35 -7.50 -9.04
CA ASP A 55 -3.24 -7.63 -7.90
C ASP A 55 -3.51 -6.26 -7.24
N ARG A 56 -4.72 -6.09 -6.71
CA ARG A 56 -5.17 -4.83 -6.11
C ARG A 56 -4.90 -4.83 -4.61
N VAL A 57 -4.41 -3.68 -4.16
CA VAL A 57 -4.28 -3.33 -2.73
C VAL A 57 -5.24 -2.20 -2.46
N ALA A 58 -6.35 -2.49 -1.79
CA ALA A 58 -7.35 -1.50 -1.40
C ALA A 58 -6.99 -0.88 -0.05
N ILE A 59 -7.15 0.42 0.07
CA ILE A 59 -6.92 1.14 1.33
C ILE A 59 -7.98 2.19 1.57
N GLN A 60 -8.66 2.10 2.71
CA GLN A 60 -9.54 3.12 3.27
C GLN A 60 -9.01 3.49 4.66
N ALA A 61 -8.06 4.39 4.70
CA ALA A 61 -7.44 4.88 5.92
C ALA A 61 -7.19 6.39 5.82
N GLU A 62 -7.08 7.04 6.96
CA GLU A 62 -6.71 8.46 7.01
C GLU A 62 -5.29 8.68 6.45
N LYS A 63 -5.07 9.89 5.93
CA LYS A 63 -3.80 10.25 5.28
C LYS A 63 -2.68 10.39 6.30
N ASN A 64 -1.72 9.49 6.26
CA ASN A 64 -0.48 9.54 7.03
C ASN A 64 0.71 9.04 6.19
N VAL A 65 1.90 9.01 6.77
CA VAL A 65 3.13 8.58 6.09
C VAL A 65 3.04 7.13 5.63
N ILE A 66 2.44 6.26 6.44
CA ILE A 66 2.31 4.82 6.15
C ILE A 66 1.33 4.58 5.00
N GLN A 67 0.23 5.32 4.94
CA GLN A 67 -0.72 5.24 3.83
C GLN A 67 -0.05 5.63 2.50
N LEU A 68 0.76 6.70 2.50
CA LEU A 68 1.53 7.09 1.31
C LEU A 68 2.61 6.06 0.97
N ALA A 69 3.30 5.51 1.99
CA ALA A 69 4.28 4.44 1.78
C ALA A 69 3.63 3.18 1.20
N THR A 70 2.39 2.86 1.60
CA THR A 70 1.61 1.74 1.05
C THR A 70 1.31 1.93 -0.44
N TYR A 71 0.98 3.16 -0.87
CA TYR A 71 0.83 3.48 -2.29
C TYR A 71 2.10 3.16 -3.08
N VAL A 72 3.24 3.69 -2.63
CA VAL A 72 4.53 3.50 -3.32
C VAL A 72 4.97 2.04 -3.26
N ALA A 73 4.76 1.36 -2.14
CA ALA A 73 5.08 -0.07 -1.97
C ALA A 73 4.25 -0.96 -2.89
N THR A 74 2.95 -0.66 -3.03
CA THR A 74 2.07 -1.38 -3.96
C THR A 74 2.59 -1.30 -5.39
N ILE A 75 2.95 -0.10 -5.85
CA ILE A 75 3.55 0.09 -7.18
C ILE A 75 4.88 -0.66 -7.28
N LYS A 76 5.76 -0.52 -6.28
CA LYS A 76 7.08 -1.14 -6.25
C LYS A 76 7.00 -2.67 -6.29
N ALA A 77 6.01 -3.26 -5.60
CA ALA A 77 5.70 -4.69 -5.61
C ALA A 77 4.93 -5.17 -6.87
N GLY A 78 4.63 -4.26 -7.81
CA GLY A 78 3.94 -4.60 -9.06
C GLY A 78 2.42 -4.65 -8.96
N GLY A 79 1.84 -4.31 -7.81
CA GLY A 79 0.40 -4.26 -7.59
C GLY A 79 -0.28 -3.03 -8.19
N VAL A 80 -1.59 -2.97 -8.04
CA VAL A 80 -2.47 -1.87 -8.44
C VAL A 80 -3.09 -1.25 -7.19
N TYR A 81 -2.83 0.03 -6.97
CA TYR A 81 -3.32 0.76 -5.81
C TYR A 81 -4.79 1.15 -5.96
N LEU A 82 -5.60 0.86 -4.95
CA LEU A 82 -7.03 1.17 -4.92
C LEU A 82 -7.35 2.02 -3.68
N PRO A 83 -7.19 3.35 -3.76
CA PRO A 83 -7.57 4.24 -2.67
C PRO A 83 -9.09 4.38 -2.59
N LEU A 84 -9.62 4.27 -1.38
CA LEU A 84 -11.04 4.44 -1.08
C LEU A 84 -11.22 5.60 -0.10
N ASN A 85 -12.24 6.42 -0.34
CA ASN A 85 -12.53 7.54 0.54
C ASN A 85 -12.99 7.02 1.92
N THR A 86 -12.47 7.62 3.00
CA THR A 86 -12.86 7.27 4.39
C THR A 86 -14.34 7.55 4.67
N GLY A 87 -15.00 8.38 3.86
CA GLY A 87 -16.43 8.64 3.93
C GLY A 87 -17.33 7.58 3.26
N TYR A 88 -16.77 6.59 2.55
CA TYR A 88 -17.59 5.53 1.94
C TYR A 88 -18.23 4.64 3.00
N THR A 89 -19.50 4.32 2.76
CA THR A 89 -20.29 3.41 3.58
C THR A 89 -19.88 1.94 3.37
N LEU A 90 -20.29 1.07 4.31
CA LEU A 90 -20.03 -0.38 4.17
C LEU A 90 -20.62 -0.97 2.89
N SER A 91 -21.78 -0.50 2.43
CA SER A 91 -22.40 -1.00 1.19
C SER A 91 -21.64 -0.57 -0.07
N GLU A 92 -21.05 0.64 -0.08
CA GLU A 92 -20.17 1.08 -1.16
C GLU A 92 -18.87 0.28 -1.17
N LEU A 93 -18.28 0.03 0.02
CA LEU A 93 -17.09 -0.80 0.15
C LEU A 93 -17.34 -2.23 -0.33
N GLU A 94 -18.48 -2.81 0.02
CA GLU A 94 -18.88 -4.15 -0.47
C GLU A 94 -18.91 -4.19 -1.99
N TYR A 95 -19.50 -3.18 -2.63
CA TYR A 95 -19.50 -3.05 -4.09
C TYR A 95 -18.08 -3.01 -4.65
N PHE A 96 -17.21 -2.12 -4.13
CA PHE A 96 -15.85 -1.98 -4.63
C PHE A 96 -15.00 -3.25 -4.42
N PHE A 97 -15.16 -3.93 -3.28
CA PHE A 97 -14.43 -5.16 -3.03
C PHE A 97 -14.91 -6.32 -3.92
N ASN A 98 -16.20 -6.39 -4.22
CA ASN A 98 -16.73 -7.40 -5.13
C ASN A 98 -16.34 -7.16 -6.58
N ASP A 99 -16.23 -5.91 -7.00
CA ASP A 99 -15.81 -5.51 -8.34
C ASP A 99 -14.29 -5.69 -8.53
N ALA A 100 -13.50 -5.03 -7.70
CA ALA A 100 -12.03 -5.03 -7.82
C ALA A 100 -11.36 -6.30 -7.27
N LYS A 101 -11.99 -7.04 -6.36
CA LYS A 101 -11.46 -8.25 -5.69
C LYS A 101 -10.01 -8.07 -5.21
N PRO A 102 -9.76 -7.09 -4.31
CA PRO A 102 -8.41 -6.83 -3.85
C PRO A 102 -7.80 -8.01 -3.11
N LYS A 103 -6.50 -8.24 -3.33
CA LYS A 103 -5.70 -9.24 -2.60
C LYS A 103 -5.41 -8.81 -1.16
N VAL A 104 -5.31 -7.49 -0.95
CA VAL A 104 -5.09 -6.86 0.35
C VAL A 104 -6.11 -5.75 0.55
N ILE A 105 -6.68 -5.69 1.75
CA ILE A 105 -7.57 -4.61 2.19
C ILE A 105 -6.99 -4.03 3.47
N ILE A 106 -6.79 -2.71 3.50
CA ILE A 106 -6.27 -1.98 4.66
C ILE A 106 -7.32 -0.95 5.06
N VAL A 107 -7.78 -0.99 6.31
CA VAL A 107 -8.83 -0.12 6.85
C VAL A 107 -8.49 0.33 8.27
N ASP A 108 -9.24 1.28 8.83
CA ASP A 108 -9.16 1.62 10.25
C ASP A 108 -9.62 0.43 11.12
N ASP A 109 -9.00 0.23 12.29
CA ASP A 109 -9.37 -0.83 13.25
C ASP A 109 -10.86 -0.86 13.57
N LYS A 110 -11.51 0.31 13.61
CA LYS A 110 -12.92 0.45 13.97
C LYS A 110 -13.86 -0.32 13.06
N ILE A 111 -13.51 -0.47 11.78
CA ILE A 111 -14.35 -1.14 10.79
C ILE A 111 -13.77 -2.49 10.32
N GLN A 112 -12.59 -2.89 10.82
CA GLN A 112 -11.93 -4.10 10.33
C GLN A 112 -12.78 -5.37 10.46
N ASN A 113 -13.55 -5.49 11.54
CA ASN A 113 -14.40 -6.66 11.77
C ASN A 113 -15.61 -6.68 10.82
N GLU A 114 -16.21 -5.53 10.54
CA GLU A 114 -17.27 -5.39 9.56
C GLU A 114 -16.78 -5.77 8.17
N ILE A 115 -15.58 -5.30 7.79
CA ILE A 115 -14.98 -5.64 6.49
C ILE A 115 -14.71 -7.14 6.37
N LYS A 116 -14.25 -7.81 7.44
CA LYS A 116 -14.09 -9.29 7.45
C LYS A 116 -15.39 -10.02 7.15
N ASN A 117 -16.53 -9.49 7.58
CA ASN A 117 -17.84 -10.08 7.34
C ASN A 117 -18.38 -9.78 5.95
N LEU A 118 -17.97 -8.66 5.33
CA LEU A 118 -18.40 -8.27 3.98
C LEU A 118 -17.70 -9.06 2.88
N VAL A 119 -16.43 -9.44 3.11
CA VAL A 119 -15.62 -10.08 2.08
C VAL A 119 -15.89 -11.58 2.05
N SER A 120 -16.54 -12.04 0.98
CA SER A 120 -16.95 -13.44 0.82
C SER A 120 -15.94 -14.31 0.03
N TYR A 121 -14.93 -13.70 -0.63
CA TYR A 121 -13.95 -14.44 -1.40
C TYR A 121 -12.73 -14.82 -0.55
N SER A 122 -12.15 -16.00 -0.84
CA SER A 122 -11.00 -16.53 -0.12
C SER A 122 -9.68 -15.83 -0.50
N SER A 123 -8.68 -15.96 0.36
CA SER A 123 -7.31 -15.50 0.10
C SER A 123 -7.09 -13.99 0.07
N VAL A 124 -7.93 -13.22 0.77
CA VAL A 124 -7.72 -11.79 1.02
C VAL A 124 -7.03 -11.59 2.36
N SER A 125 -6.03 -10.70 2.41
CA SER A 125 -5.41 -10.23 3.65
C SER A 125 -6.10 -8.94 4.09
N ILE A 126 -6.67 -8.91 5.30
CA ILE A 126 -7.34 -7.72 5.85
C ILE A 126 -6.52 -7.21 7.03
N LEU A 127 -5.99 -6.00 6.87
CA LEU A 127 -5.10 -5.34 7.82
C LEU A 127 -5.73 -4.06 8.34
N SER A 128 -5.22 -3.55 9.45
CA SER A 128 -5.59 -2.23 9.96
C SER A 128 -4.43 -1.24 9.89
N LEU A 129 -4.80 0.02 9.67
CA LEU A 129 -3.93 1.19 9.74
C LEU A 129 -4.72 2.36 10.32
N ASN A 130 -4.31 2.84 11.49
CA ASN A 130 -4.90 3.97 12.19
C ASN A 130 -4.16 5.27 11.88
N LEU A 131 -4.79 6.41 12.18
CA LEU A 131 -4.23 7.74 11.96
C LEU A 131 -2.90 7.96 12.70
N ASP A 132 -2.74 7.38 13.88
CA ASP A 132 -1.57 7.48 14.75
C ASP A 132 -0.40 6.54 14.38
N ASP A 133 -0.39 6.01 13.16
CA ASP A 133 0.58 5.04 12.67
C ASP A 133 0.58 3.71 13.44
N THR A 134 -0.53 3.33 14.09
CA THR A 134 -0.73 2.00 14.68
C THR A 134 -1.58 1.09 13.81
N GLY A 135 -1.69 -0.19 14.17
CA GLY A 135 -2.52 -1.17 13.47
C GLY A 135 -1.74 -2.42 13.05
N SER A 136 -2.48 -3.42 12.59
CA SER A 136 -1.89 -4.72 12.27
C SER A 136 -0.91 -4.65 11.08
N LEU A 137 -1.06 -3.70 10.16
CA LEU A 137 -0.08 -3.48 9.09
C LEU A 137 1.31 -3.20 9.67
N ILE A 138 1.40 -2.29 10.64
CA ILE A 138 2.66 -1.89 11.27
C ILE A 138 3.31 -3.08 11.98
N GLU A 139 2.50 -3.85 12.73
CA GLU A 139 2.99 -5.04 13.43
C GLU A 139 3.54 -6.10 12.46
N GLN A 140 2.91 -6.28 11.32
CA GLN A 140 3.36 -7.22 10.30
C GLN A 140 4.68 -6.80 9.66
N ILE A 141 4.83 -5.52 9.30
CA ILE A 141 5.98 -5.08 8.48
C ILE A 141 7.25 -4.82 9.27
N LYS A 142 7.19 -4.62 10.60
CA LYS A 142 8.32 -4.15 11.43
C LYS A 142 9.61 -4.97 11.32
N ASN A 143 9.51 -6.27 11.06
CA ASN A 143 10.64 -7.19 10.96
C ASN A 143 11.07 -7.51 9.52
N TYR A 144 10.37 -6.97 8.52
CA TYR A 144 10.74 -7.19 7.12
C TYR A 144 11.99 -6.40 6.73
N PRO A 145 12.75 -6.89 5.74
CA PRO A 145 13.95 -6.20 5.26
C PRO A 145 13.64 -4.78 4.75
N LYS A 146 14.54 -3.85 5.05
CA LYS A 146 14.50 -2.46 4.58
C LYS A 146 15.09 -2.27 3.17
N LYS A 147 15.28 -3.36 2.42
CA LYS A 147 15.72 -3.39 1.02
C LYS A 147 14.77 -4.25 0.22
N PHE A 148 14.41 -3.79 -0.97
CA PHE A 148 13.54 -4.51 -1.89
C PHE A 148 13.89 -4.15 -3.32
N GLN A 149 13.95 -5.15 -4.20
CA GLN A 149 14.10 -4.94 -5.64
C GLN A 149 12.72 -4.84 -6.28
N SER A 150 12.46 -3.74 -6.99
CA SER A 150 11.17 -3.49 -7.62
C SER A 150 10.79 -4.58 -8.61
N ILE A 151 9.52 -4.97 -8.61
CA ILE A 151 8.95 -5.93 -9.56
C ILE A 151 8.74 -5.23 -10.91
N LYS A 152 9.11 -5.89 -11.99
CA LYS A 152 9.01 -5.35 -13.35
C LYS A 152 7.58 -4.97 -13.71
N ARG A 153 7.40 -3.73 -14.19
CA ARG A 153 6.14 -3.22 -14.75
C ARG A 153 6.45 -2.32 -15.96
N ASN A 154 5.59 -2.36 -16.97
CA ASN A 154 5.73 -1.56 -18.17
C ASN A 154 4.93 -0.24 -18.06
N GLU A 155 5.12 0.66 -19.00
CA GLU A 155 4.43 1.97 -19.03
C GLU A 155 2.91 1.88 -19.22
N ASN A 156 2.41 0.79 -19.82
CA ASN A 156 0.99 0.58 -20.08
C ASN A 156 0.31 -0.29 -19.00
N ASP A 157 1.05 -0.74 -17.99
CA ASP A 157 0.47 -1.50 -16.88
C ASP A 157 -0.31 -0.59 -15.94
N LEU A 158 -1.45 -1.09 -15.43
CA LEU A 158 -2.23 -0.36 -14.44
C LEU A 158 -1.42 -0.11 -13.17
N ALA A 159 -1.49 1.11 -12.65
CA ALA A 159 -0.87 1.52 -11.39
C ALA A 159 -1.91 1.80 -10.29
N ALA A 160 -3.09 2.29 -10.66
CA ALA A 160 -4.17 2.57 -9.72
C ALA A 160 -5.54 2.42 -10.38
N ILE A 161 -6.56 2.17 -9.54
CA ILE A 161 -7.98 2.23 -9.91
C ILE A 161 -8.64 3.25 -9.00
N LEU A 162 -9.36 4.20 -9.58
CA LEU A 162 -10.09 5.23 -8.86
C LEU A 162 -11.58 5.11 -9.18
N TYR A 163 -12.40 4.93 -8.15
CA TYR A 163 -13.86 4.97 -8.28
C TYR A 163 -14.36 6.41 -8.15
N THR A 164 -15.26 6.80 -9.03
CA THR A 164 -15.84 8.16 -9.11
C THR A 164 -17.35 8.10 -9.02
#